data_66f20db3be9e7d591896b2d9404eb9c5
#
_entry.id   66f20db3be9e7d591896b2d9404eb9c5
#
_cell.length_a   1.000
_cell.length_b   1.000
_cell.length_c   1.000
_cell.angle_alpha   90.00
_cell.angle_beta   90.00
_cell.angle_gamma   90.00
#
_symmetry.space_group_name_H-M   'P 1'
#
loop_
_entity.id
_entity.type
_entity.pdbx_description
1 polymer ?
#
loop_
_entity_poly.entity_id
_entity_poly.type
_entity_poly.pdbx_seq_one_letter_code
_entity_poly.pdbx_strand_id
1 'polypeptide(L)'
;RLIQSAPLHPYDYVVKLFKDKNWSSKNIGVEMDSYYYTAENHRRLKDNLTNAKFINAHLLINWVRYVKSENEIKFMKDAGTLVKAGMTTAFDSIKEGVKQSTVAGKIQNTLIAGNDTTQMGGEYSGLGIILASGRSASASHLTPSDKKFENNEGTIIELGGVKHRYHCALSRTVY
;
A
#
# COMPACT_ATOMS: atom_id res chain seq x y z
N ARG A 1 -15.18 -12.20 -8.30
CA ARG A 1 -15.40 -10.90 -8.92
C ARG A 1 -16.81 -10.45 -8.58
N LEU A 2 -16.97 -9.50 -7.65
CA LEU A 2 -18.27 -8.83 -7.45
C LEU A 2 -18.48 -7.93 -8.65
N ILE A 3 -19.36 -8.34 -9.55
CA ILE A 3 -19.87 -7.46 -10.60
C ILE A 3 -20.79 -6.48 -9.88
N GLN A 4 -20.44 -5.21 -9.87
CA GLN A 4 -21.34 -4.14 -9.42
C GLN A 4 -22.53 -4.04 -10.39
N SER A 5 -23.54 -4.86 -10.16
CA SER A 5 -24.88 -4.57 -10.73
C SER A 5 -25.54 -3.55 -9.82
N ALA A 6 -25.86 -2.36 -10.38
CA ALA A 6 -26.49 -1.24 -9.69
C ALA A 6 -27.62 -1.66 -8.73
N PRO A 7 -27.92 -0.91 -7.73
CA PRO A 7 -27.25 -0.01 -6.82
C PRO A 7 -27.16 -0.54 -5.39
N LEU A 8 -26.72 -1.79 -5.19
CA LEU A 8 -26.58 -2.35 -3.85
C LEU A 8 -25.28 -1.84 -3.22
N HIS A 9 -25.40 -1.21 -2.08
CA HIS A 9 -24.23 -0.81 -1.29
C HIS A 9 -23.47 -2.05 -0.80
N PRO A 10 -22.12 -2.09 -0.80
CA PRO A 10 -21.35 -3.26 -0.36
C PRO A 10 -21.76 -3.80 1.02
N TYR A 11 -22.18 -2.95 1.92
CA TYR A 11 -22.62 -3.35 3.25
C TYR A 11 -24.01 -4.01 3.27
N ASP A 12 -24.80 -3.90 2.25
CA ASP A 12 -26.04 -4.70 2.10
C ASP A 12 -25.70 -6.17 1.91
N TYR A 13 -24.60 -6.46 1.18
CA TYR A 13 -24.06 -7.81 1.09
C TYR A 13 -23.49 -8.32 2.43
N VAL A 14 -22.79 -7.47 3.17
CA VAL A 14 -22.28 -7.81 4.52
C VAL A 14 -23.45 -8.16 5.45
N VAL A 15 -24.53 -7.39 5.44
CA VAL A 15 -25.76 -7.69 6.19
C VAL A 15 -26.33 -9.05 5.81
N LYS A 16 -26.44 -9.33 4.49
CA LYS A 16 -26.90 -10.63 4.01
C LYS A 16 -26.01 -11.77 4.52
N LEU A 17 -24.69 -11.64 4.40
CA LEU A 17 -23.72 -12.61 4.89
C LEU A 17 -23.90 -12.89 6.38
N PHE A 18 -24.10 -11.86 7.21
CA PHE A 18 -24.29 -12.02 8.65
C PHE A 18 -25.60 -12.75 8.97
N LYS A 19 -26.67 -12.50 8.21
CA LYS A 19 -27.92 -13.24 8.32
C LYS A 19 -27.75 -14.71 7.92
N ASP A 20 -27.12 -14.98 6.79
CA ASP A 20 -26.84 -16.33 6.28
C ASP A 20 -25.97 -17.16 7.26
N LYS A 21 -25.08 -16.49 8.00
CA LYS A 21 -24.21 -17.12 9.03
C LYS A 21 -24.83 -17.17 10.42
N ASN A 22 -26.05 -16.72 10.62
CA ASN A 22 -26.70 -16.62 11.92
C ASN A 22 -25.94 -15.74 12.93
N TRP A 23 -25.33 -14.65 12.45
CA TRP A 23 -24.59 -13.67 13.28
C TRP A 23 -25.39 -12.42 13.61
N SER A 24 -26.63 -12.32 13.16
CA SER A 24 -27.49 -11.13 13.26
C SER A 24 -27.80 -10.68 14.70
N SER A 25 -27.55 -11.55 15.71
CA SER A 25 -27.75 -11.26 17.13
C SER A 25 -26.46 -11.38 17.96
N LYS A 26 -25.31 -11.40 17.31
CA LYS A 26 -24.02 -11.56 17.97
C LYS A 26 -23.38 -10.21 18.33
N ASN A 27 -22.35 -10.26 19.16
CA ASN A 27 -21.45 -9.14 19.34
C ASN A 27 -20.59 -8.99 18.09
N ILE A 28 -20.64 -7.83 17.46
CA ILE A 28 -19.91 -7.51 16.21
C ILE A 28 -18.89 -6.42 16.53
N GLY A 29 -17.61 -6.75 16.40
CA GLY A 29 -16.54 -5.77 16.47
C GLY A 29 -16.46 -4.95 15.20
N VAL A 30 -16.39 -3.64 15.32
CA VAL A 30 -16.22 -2.70 14.20
C VAL A 30 -15.07 -1.73 14.51
N GLU A 31 -14.26 -1.45 13.52
CA GLU A 31 -13.13 -0.50 13.66
C GLU A 31 -13.64 0.93 13.44
N MET A 32 -14.15 1.54 14.51
CA MET A 32 -14.83 2.85 14.45
C MET A 32 -13.94 4.00 13.98
N ASP A 33 -12.62 3.86 14.09
CA ASP A 33 -11.63 4.86 13.69
C ASP A 33 -10.95 4.54 12.34
N SER A 34 -11.49 3.59 11.59
CA SER A 34 -11.00 3.28 10.24
C SER A 34 -11.69 4.16 9.20
N TYR A 35 -10.91 4.87 8.38
CA TYR A 35 -11.50 5.68 7.30
C TYR A 35 -12.15 4.84 6.19
N TYR A 36 -11.92 3.55 6.13
CA TYR A 36 -12.67 2.62 5.28
C TYR A 36 -14.01 2.19 5.87
N TYR A 37 -14.22 2.39 7.18
CA TYR A 37 -15.48 2.10 7.85
C TYR A 37 -16.24 3.40 8.07
N THR A 38 -16.96 3.84 7.06
CA THR A 38 -17.67 5.12 7.09
C THR A 38 -18.90 5.10 8.01
N ALA A 39 -19.38 6.27 8.41
CA ALA A 39 -20.63 6.41 9.16
C ALA A 39 -21.83 5.75 8.44
N GLU A 40 -21.88 5.81 7.10
CA GLU A 40 -22.92 5.15 6.32
C GLU A 40 -22.81 3.62 6.40
N ASN A 41 -21.60 3.08 6.40
CA ASN A 41 -21.37 1.65 6.62
C ASN A 41 -21.91 1.19 7.96
N HIS A 42 -21.61 1.96 9.02
CA HIS A 42 -22.11 1.68 10.38
C HIS A 42 -23.64 1.76 10.45
N ARG A 43 -24.23 2.81 9.88
CA ARG A 43 -25.68 3.01 9.87
C ARG A 43 -26.37 1.82 9.20
N ARG A 44 -25.89 1.38 8.02
CA ARG A 44 -26.48 0.24 7.29
C ARG A 44 -26.42 -1.07 8.10
N LEU A 45 -25.31 -1.35 8.76
CA LEU A 45 -25.21 -2.52 9.64
C LEU A 45 -26.23 -2.41 10.79
N LYS A 46 -26.25 -1.29 11.50
CA LYS A 46 -27.07 -1.06 12.67
C LYS A 46 -28.57 -1.13 12.35
N ASP A 47 -28.99 -0.51 11.25
CA ASP A 47 -30.40 -0.47 10.84
C ASP A 47 -30.92 -1.85 10.40
N ASN A 48 -30.04 -2.73 9.87
CA ASN A 48 -30.43 -4.01 9.31
C ASN A 48 -30.09 -5.22 10.21
N LEU A 49 -29.31 -5.02 11.26
CA LEU A 49 -28.92 -6.03 12.27
C LEU A 49 -29.31 -5.55 13.66
N THR A 50 -30.59 -5.26 13.85
CA THR A 50 -31.13 -4.60 15.04
C THR A 50 -30.91 -5.37 16.36
N ASN A 51 -30.73 -6.68 16.28
CA ASN A 51 -30.45 -7.55 17.43
C ASN A 51 -28.94 -7.75 17.69
N ALA A 52 -28.06 -7.17 16.87
CA ALA A 52 -26.63 -7.25 17.08
C ALA A 52 -26.16 -6.17 18.05
N LYS A 53 -25.14 -6.49 18.84
CA LYS A 53 -24.43 -5.52 19.67
C LYS A 53 -23.13 -5.13 18.98
N PHE A 54 -23.02 -3.85 18.57
CA PHE A 54 -21.80 -3.32 17.98
C PHE A 54 -20.82 -2.85 19.05
N ILE A 55 -19.59 -3.30 18.96
CA ILE A 55 -18.51 -3.01 19.92
C ILE A 55 -17.36 -2.38 19.13
N ASN A 56 -16.81 -1.30 19.67
CA ASN A 56 -15.60 -0.71 19.06
C ASN A 56 -14.42 -1.69 19.20
N ALA A 57 -13.91 -2.18 18.08
CA ALA A 57 -12.77 -3.08 17.96
C ALA A 57 -11.55 -2.36 17.38
N HIS A 58 -11.40 -1.07 17.67
CA HIS A 58 -10.30 -0.24 17.19
C HIS A 58 -8.94 -0.94 17.36
N LEU A 59 -8.16 -0.97 16.29
CA LEU A 59 -6.83 -1.60 16.20
C LEU A 59 -6.76 -3.12 16.49
N LEU A 60 -7.89 -3.82 16.70
CA LEU A 60 -7.85 -5.26 16.96
C LEU A 60 -7.10 -6.04 15.89
N ILE A 61 -7.42 -5.77 14.62
CA ILE A 61 -6.76 -6.43 13.49
C ILE A 61 -5.29 -6.01 13.38
N ASN A 62 -4.97 -4.76 13.69
CA ASN A 62 -3.58 -4.29 13.70
C ASN A 62 -2.75 -5.04 14.75
N TRP A 63 -3.29 -5.26 15.94
CA TRP A 63 -2.61 -6.04 16.98
C TRP A 63 -2.39 -7.50 16.57
N VAL A 64 -3.39 -8.14 15.96
CA VAL A 64 -3.25 -9.51 15.42
C VAL A 64 -2.14 -9.58 14.36
N ARG A 65 -2.03 -8.55 13.52
CA ARG A 65 -1.03 -8.46 12.45
C ARG A 65 0.35 -7.98 12.92
N TYR A 66 0.47 -7.51 14.15
CA TYR A 66 1.70 -6.88 14.65
C TYR A 66 2.88 -7.85 14.68
N VAL A 67 2.68 -9.05 15.21
CA VAL A 67 3.69 -10.11 15.24
C VAL A 67 3.52 -11.00 14.01
N LYS A 68 4.56 -11.07 13.18
CA LYS A 68 4.56 -11.84 11.93
C LYS A 68 5.01 -13.27 12.17
N SER A 69 4.36 -14.22 11.52
CA SER A 69 4.82 -15.61 11.41
C SER A 69 6.06 -15.73 10.54
N GLU A 70 6.72 -16.88 10.56
CA GLU A 70 7.90 -17.15 9.72
C GLU A 70 7.59 -17.02 8.22
N ASN A 71 6.43 -17.48 7.78
CA ASN A 71 5.99 -17.33 6.37
C ASN A 71 5.79 -15.87 5.99
N GLU A 72 5.18 -15.07 6.86
CA GLU A 72 4.99 -13.63 6.63
C GLU A 72 6.34 -12.90 6.56
N ILE A 73 7.29 -13.25 7.43
CA ILE A 73 8.67 -12.73 7.38
C ILE A 73 9.36 -13.09 6.06
N LYS A 74 9.13 -14.29 5.53
CA LYS A 74 9.64 -14.67 4.21
C LYS A 74 9.10 -13.76 3.11
N PHE A 75 7.80 -13.52 3.06
CA PHE A 75 7.20 -12.59 2.09
C PHE A 75 7.72 -11.16 2.24
N MET A 76 7.97 -10.69 3.46
CA MET A 76 8.60 -9.39 3.68
C MET A 76 10.05 -9.35 3.18
N LYS A 77 10.82 -10.44 3.30
CA LYS A 77 12.16 -10.54 2.73
C LYS A 77 12.14 -10.53 1.21
N ASP A 78 11.17 -11.22 0.60
CA ASP A 78 10.98 -11.22 -0.85
C ASP A 78 10.64 -9.80 -1.35
N ALA A 79 9.75 -9.09 -0.65
CA ALA A 79 9.47 -7.67 -0.91
C ALA A 79 10.73 -6.79 -0.72
N GLY A 80 11.59 -7.12 0.26
CA GLY A 80 12.88 -6.48 0.50
C GLY A 80 13.86 -6.65 -0.67
N THR A 81 13.87 -7.83 -1.30
CA THR A 81 14.68 -8.09 -2.50
C THR A 81 14.24 -7.21 -3.68
N LEU A 82 12.93 -7.07 -3.87
CA LEU A 82 12.38 -6.22 -4.93
C LEU A 82 12.69 -4.74 -4.70
N VAL A 83 12.49 -4.23 -3.49
CA VAL A 83 12.78 -2.81 -3.21
C VAL A 83 14.27 -2.50 -3.30
N LYS A 84 15.14 -3.43 -2.93
CA LYS A 84 16.59 -3.29 -3.13
C LYS A 84 16.94 -3.15 -4.61
N ALA A 85 16.38 -4.02 -5.46
CA ALA A 85 16.58 -3.93 -6.92
C ALA A 85 16.07 -2.61 -7.49
N GLY A 86 14.87 -2.15 -7.06
CA GLY A 86 14.34 -0.84 -7.44
C GLY A 86 15.24 0.31 -7.02
N MET A 87 15.85 0.24 -5.84
CA MET A 87 16.79 1.26 -5.35
C MET A 87 18.10 1.25 -6.17
N THR A 88 18.63 0.07 -6.53
CA THR A 88 19.77 -0.04 -7.44
C THR A 88 19.44 0.59 -8.81
N THR A 89 18.25 0.29 -9.37
CA THR A 89 17.78 0.92 -10.61
C THR A 89 17.72 2.45 -10.49
N ALA A 90 17.31 2.97 -9.33
CA ALA A 90 17.31 4.42 -9.09
C ALA A 90 18.73 4.98 -9.19
N PHE A 91 19.69 4.41 -8.46
CA PHE A 91 21.08 4.87 -8.44
C PHE A 91 21.73 4.84 -9.83
N ASP A 92 21.49 3.77 -10.59
CA ASP A 92 22.05 3.61 -11.94
C ASP A 92 21.43 4.59 -12.97
N SER A 93 20.21 5.05 -12.69
CA SER A 93 19.43 5.87 -13.63
C SER A 93 19.43 7.37 -13.33
N ILE A 94 19.70 7.77 -12.09
CA ILE A 94 19.81 9.19 -11.71
C ILE A 94 21.10 9.75 -12.29
N LYS A 95 20.96 10.61 -13.29
CA LYS A 95 22.08 11.28 -13.97
C LYS A 95 21.64 12.68 -14.39
N GLU A 96 22.58 13.63 -14.43
CA GLU A 96 22.32 14.97 -14.91
C GLU A 96 21.58 14.96 -16.26
N GLY A 97 20.58 15.81 -16.39
CA GLY A 97 19.77 15.96 -17.61
C GLY A 97 18.67 14.91 -17.79
N VAL A 98 18.65 13.81 -17.02
CA VAL A 98 17.58 12.80 -17.07
C VAL A 98 16.36 13.32 -16.30
N LYS A 99 15.16 13.08 -16.82
CA LYS A 99 13.90 13.45 -16.14
C LYS A 99 13.60 12.51 -14.95
N GLN A 100 13.09 13.08 -13.85
CA GLN A 100 12.61 12.30 -12.71
C GLN A 100 11.54 11.26 -13.10
N SER A 101 10.59 11.66 -13.96
CA SER A 101 9.54 10.77 -14.47
C SER A 101 10.10 9.56 -15.24
N THR A 102 11.18 9.74 -16.00
CA THR A 102 11.86 8.64 -16.70
C THR A 102 12.50 7.65 -15.74
N VAL A 103 13.16 8.13 -14.69
CA VAL A 103 13.77 7.28 -13.65
C VAL A 103 12.67 6.56 -12.87
N ALA A 104 11.60 7.25 -12.50
CA ALA A 104 10.46 6.64 -11.82
C ALA A 104 9.82 5.51 -12.63
N GLY A 105 9.68 5.69 -13.95
CA GLY A 105 9.19 4.63 -14.84
C GLY A 105 10.07 3.37 -14.82
N LYS A 106 11.39 3.52 -14.82
CA LYS A 106 12.34 2.40 -14.72
C LYS A 106 12.23 1.69 -13.35
N ILE A 107 12.18 2.47 -12.27
CA ILE A 107 11.99 1.94 -10.91
C ILE A 107 10.67 1.15 -10.84
N GLN A 108 9.58 1.72 -11.34
CA GLN A 108 8.26 1.07 -11.36
C GLN A 108 8.31 -0.27 -12.10
N ASN A 109 8.97 -0.30 -13.26
CA ASN A 109 9.16 -1.54 -14.01
C ASN A 109 9.91 -2.59 -13.19
N THR A 110 11.02 -2.22 -12.54
CA THR A 110 11.80 -3.14 -11.69
C THR A 110 10.99 -3.67 -10.51
N LEU A 111 10.20 -2.81 -9.85
CA LEU A 111 9.38 -3.20 -8.71
C LEU A 111 8.27 -4.19 -9.08
N ILE A 112 7.73 -4.11 -10.31
CA ILE A 112 6.64 -4.96 -10.80
C ILE A 112 7.17 -6.19 -11.52
N ALA A 113 8.04 -6.02 -12.50
CA ALA A 113 8.54 -7.12 -13.33
C ALA A 113 9.70 -7.88 -12.68
N GLY A 114 10.40 -7.25 -11.74
CA GLY A 114 11.69 -7.74 -11.27
C GLY A 114 12.80 -7.49 -12.29
N ASN A 115 13.93 -8.13 -12.06
CA ASN A 115 15.08 -8.16 -12.96
C ASN A 115 15.88 -9.45 -12.74
N ASP A 116 17.01 -9.61 -13.42
CA ASP A 116 17.86 -10.80 -13.33
C ASP A 116 18.36 -11.10 -11.91
N THR A 117 18.47 -10.07 -11.05
CA THR A 117 18.93 -10.25 -9.67
C THR A 117 17.82 -10.69 -8.71
N THR A 118 16.58 -10.36 -9.01
CA THR A 118 15.43 -10.72 -8.16
C THR A 118 14.90 -12.10 -8.47
N GLN A 119 15.01 -12.55 -9.74
CA GLN A 119 14.41 -13.78 -10.27
C GLN A 119 12.90 -13.92 -10.00
N MET A 120 12.25 -12.85 -9.60
CA MET A 120 10.80 -12.76 -9.34
C MET A 120 10.31 -11.34 -9.56
N GLY A 121 9.05 -11.20 -9.95
CA GLY A 121 8.36 -9.93 -9.99
C GLY A 121 7.60 -9.63 -8.69
N GLY A 122 7.31 -8.36 -8.49
CA GLY A 122 6.36 -7.88 -7.49
C GLY A 122 4.92 -7.91 -8.01
N GLU A 123 4.02 -7.32 -7.23
CA GLU A 123 2.60 -7.24 -7.60
C GLU A 123 2.23 -5.81 -8.03
N TYR A 124 2.75 -4.82 -7.33
CA TYR A 124 2.58 -3.39 -7.57
C TYR A 124 3.65 -2.62 -6.78
N SER A 125 3.79 -1.33 -7.00
CA SER A 125 4.61 -0.48 -6.13
C SER A 125 3.89 -0.27 -4.79
N GLY A 126 4.55 -0.58 -3.69
CA GLY A 126 3.95 -0.58 -2.35
C GLY A 126 3.55 0.78 -1.83
N LEU A 127 4.17 1.80 -2.34
CA LEU A 127 3.79 3.20 -2.21
C LEU A 127 4.14 3.91 -3.52
N GLY A 128 3.56 5.05 -3.76
CA GLY A 128 3.96 5.88 -4.89
C GLY A 128 5.47 6.13 -4.83
N ILE A 129 6.14 6.07 -5.98
CA ILE A 129 7.56 6.37 -6.03
C ILE A 129 7.77 7.84 -5.62
N ILE A 130 8.45 8.05 -4.50
CA ILE A 130 8.88 9.38 -4.07
C ILE A 130 10.29 9.58 -4.62
N LEU A 131 10.42 10.58 -5.47
CA LEU A 131 11.67 10.91 -6.14
C LEU A 131 11.71 12.41 -6.37
N ALA A 132 12.40 13.11 -5.50
CA ALA A 132 12.45 14.57 -5.51
C ALA A 132 13.88 15.06 -5.35
N SER A 133 14.31 16.01 -6.18
CA SER A 133 15.65 16.58 -6.16
C SER A 133 15.67 18.09 -5.97
N GLY A 134 16.76 18.61 -5.40
CA GLY A 134 16.99 20.03 -5.16
C GLY A 134 15.90 20.63 -4.28
N ARG A 135 15.35 21.77 -4.66
CA ARG A 135 14.31 22.47 -3.88
C ARG A 135 13.09 21.59 -3.60
N SER A 136 12.72 20.70 -4.52
CA SER A 136 11.57 19.80 -4.31
C SER A 136 11.81 18.78 -3.19
N ALA A 137 13.07 18.43 -2.90
CA ALA A 137 13.40 17.52 -1.80
C ALA A 137 13.10 18.11 -0.41
N SER A 138 12.83 19.42 -0.30
CA SER A 138 12.41 20.04 0.95
C SER A 138 10.95 19.81 1.32
N ALA A 139 10.14 19.30 0.39
CA ALA A 139 8.75 18.93 0.64
C ALA A 139 8.62 17.41 0.67
N SER A 140 7.92 16.88 1.67
CA SER A 140 7.71 15.44 1.82
C SER A 140 6.72 14.92 0.77
N HIS A 141 6.94 13.69 0.33
CA HIS A 141 6.01 12.89 -0.49
C HIS A 141 5.63 13.51 -1.84
N LEU A 142 6.52 14.28 -2.45
CA LEU A 142 6.28 14.77 -3.80
C LEU A 142 6.44 13.66 -4.84
N THR A 143 5.52 13.67 -5.80
CA THR A 143 5.58 12.76 -6.95
C THR A 143 6.66 13.18 -7.94
N PRO A 144 7.26 12.24 -8.67
CA PRO A 144 8.18 12.53 -9.75
C PRO A 144 7.57 13.45 -10.81
N SER A 145 8.38 14.37 -11.33
CA SER A 145 7.95 15.34 -12.33
C SER A 145 8.85 15.26 -13.58
N ASP A 146 8.58 16.12 -14.56
CA ASP A 146 9.44 16.29 -15.73
C ASP A 146 10.70 17.12 -15.46
N LYS A 147 10.93 17.53 -14.20
CA LYS A 147 12.19 18.15 -13.79
C LYS A 147 13.35 17.20 -14.12
N LYS A 148 14.41 17.76 -14.67
CA LYS A 148 15.66 17.02 -14.87
C LYS A 148 16.50 17.08 -13.60
N PHE A 149 17.28 16.02 -13.37
CA PHE A 149 18.32 16.06 -12.34
C PHE A 149 19.43 17.03 -12.71
N GLU A 150 19.93 17.73 -11.75
CA GLU A 150 21.05 18.69 -11.88
C GLU A 150 22.18 18.25 -10.96
N ASN A 151 23.42 18.62 -11.31
CA ASN A 151 24.57 18.33 -10.47
C ASN A 151 24.50 19.13 -9.17
N ASN A 152 25.05 18.57 -8.10
CA ASN A 152 25.08 19.18 -6.76
C ASN A 152 23.70 19.41 -6.14
N GLU A 153 22.68 18.60 -6.52
CA GLU A 153 21.38 18.58 -5.89
C GLU A 153 21.19 17.28 -5.08
N GLY A 154 20.80 17.41 -3.82
CA GLY A 154 20.36 16.26 -3.03
C GLY A 154 19.07 15.68 -3.59
N THR A 155 18.99 14.37 -3.72
CA THR A 155 17.81 13.64 -4.20
C THR A 155 17.33 12.67 -3.14
N ILE A 156 16.06 12.78 -2.74
CA ILE A 156 15.39 11.82 -1.86
C ILE A 156 14.69 10.78 -2.72
N ILE A 157 14.89 9.51 -2.36
CA ILE A 157 14.28 8.36 -3.01
C ILE A 157 13.60 7.54 -1.94
N GLU A 158 12.30 7.28 -2.07
CA GLU A 158 11.57 6.37 -1.20
C GLU A 158 10.72 5.42 -2.03
N LEU A 159 10.87 4.13 -1.78
CA LEU A 159 10.30 3.06 -2.57
C LEU A 159 9.66 2.01 -1.67
N GLY A 160 8.66 1.28 -2.21
CA GLY A 160 8.06 0.13 -1.56
C GLY A 160 8.01 -1.08 -2.49
N GLY A 161 8.65 -2.17 -2.12
CA GLY A 161 8.49 -3.47 -2.76
C GLY A 161 7.31 -4.23 -2.17
N VAL A 162 6.61 -5.05 -2.97
CA VAL A 162 5.44 -5.82 -2.53
C VAL A 162 5.51 -7.25 -3.05
N LYS A 163 5.31 -8.20 -2.15
CA LYS A 163 5.12 -9.61 -2.49
C LYS A 163 4.05 -10.24 -1.60
N HIS A 164 3.08 -10.91 -2.19
CA HIS A 164 1.94 -11.51 -1.48
C HIS A 164 1.24 -10.53 -0.52
N ARG A 165 1.13 -9.25 -0.92
CA ARG A 165 0.57 -8.15 -0.12
C ARG A 165 1.42 -7.75 1.10
N TYR A 166 2.60 -8.31 1.29
CA TYR A 166 3.57 -7.86 2.28
C TYR A 166 4.51 -6.83 1.66
N HIS A 167 4.83 -5.81 2.45
CA HIS A 167 5.54 -4.63 1.99
C HIS A 167 6.90 -4.51 2.67
N CYS A 168 7.87 -4.00 1.93
CA CYS A 168 9.13 -3.52 2.47
C CYS A 168 9.42 -2.13 1.91
N ALA A 169 9.53 -1.14 2.78
CA ALA A 169 9.88 0.22 2.41
C ALA A 169 11.39 0.44 2.54
N LEU A 170 11.94 1.29 1.66
CA LEU A 170 13.34 1.70 1.68
C LEU A 170 13.46 3.15 1.23
N SER A 171 14.13 3.97 2.03
CA SER A 171 14.45 5.35 1.69
C SER A 171 15.95 5.57 1.65
N ARG A 172 16.43 6.39 0.69
CA ARG A 172 17.82 6.82 0.55
C ARG A 172 17.89 8.26 0.04
N THR A 173 18.95 8.92 0.42
CA THR A 173 19.32 10.22 -0.14
C THR A 173 20.64 10.05 -0.90
N VAL A 174 20.71 10.61 -2.09
CA VAL A 174 21.94 10.69 -2.91
C VAL A 174 22.25 12.16 -3.20
N TYR A 175 23.53 12.42 -3.42
CA TYR A 175 24.05 13.77 -3.71
C TYR A 175 24.99 13.70 -4.90
#